data_95220c69d8e6b26e0c6bc6dfee26f701
#
_entry.id   95220c69d8e6b26e0c6bc6dfee26f701
#
_cell.length_a   1.000
_cell.length_b   1.000
_cell.length_c   1.000
_cell.angle_alpha   90.00
_cell.angle_beta   90.00
_cell.angle_gamma   90.00
#
_symmetry.space_group_name_H-M   'P 1'
#
loop_
_entity.id
_entity.type
_entity.pdbx_description
1 polymer ?
#
loop_
_entity_poly.entity_id
_entity_poly.type
_entity_poly.pdbx_seq_one_letter_code
_entity_poly.pdbx_strand_id
1 'polypeptide(L)' 'MTPPVSKNDHQSISHINHVTNSSHDLVDDLYENLMERDNETAKQTAQKICQVMSELIQSLTDDI' A
#
# COMPACT_ATOMS: atom_id res chain seq x y z
N MET A 1 -28.29 2.55 2.15
CA MET A 1 -27.73 3.82 1.68
C MET A 1 -26.57 4.24 2.56
N THR A 2 -25.56 4.78 1.93
CA THR A 2 -24.36 5.19 2.66
C THR A 2 -24.65 6.50 3.40
N PRO A 3 -24.28 6.61 4.68
CA PRO A 3 -24.43 7.87 5.38
C PRO A 3 -23.51 8.95 4.80
N PRO A 4 -23.81 10.22 5.08
CA PRO A 4 -22.92 11.29 4.61
C PRO A 4 -21.50 11.05 5.09
N VAL A 5 -20.55 11.24 4.19
CA VAL A 5 -19.14 10.99 4.50
C VAL A 5 -18.63 12.15 5.35
N SER A 6 -18.11 11.82 6.53
CA SER A 6 -17.47 12.81 7.40
C SER A 6 -16.06 13.14 6.89
N LYS A 7 -15.45 14.15 7.48
CA LYS A 7 -14.05 14.48 7.14
C LYS A 7 -13.14 13.31 7.38
N ASN A 8 -13.36 12.58 8.47
CA ASN A 8 -12.55 11.41 8.80
C ASN A 8 -12.72 10.32 7.75
N ASP A 9 -13.95 10.13 7.27
CA ASP A 9 -14.21 9.14 6.24
C ASP A 9 -13.52 9.50 4.93
N HIS A 10 -13.52 10.79 4.57
CA HIS A 10 -12.79 11.25 3.39
C HIS A 10 -11.31 10.97 3.49
N GLN A 11 -10.71 11.25 4.65
CA GLN A 11 -9.30 10.98 4.87
C GLN A 11 -9.00 9.49 4.82
N SER A 12 -9.89 8.68 5.39
CA SER A 12 -9.72 7.22 5.35
C SER A 12 -9.79 6.70 3.91
N ILE A 13 -10.73 7.20 3.12
CA ILE A 13 -10.85 6.79 1.71
C ILE A 13 -9.62 7.22 0.92
N SER A 14 -9.14 8.44 1.13
CA SER A 14 -7.93 8.93 0.48
C SER A 14 -6.71 8.07 0.85
N HIS A 15 -6.61 7.69 2.12
CA HIS A 15 -5.52 6.85 2.58
C HIS A 15 -5.60 5.46 1.95
N ILE A 16 -6.78 4.89 1.90
CA ILE A 16 -7.00 3.59 1.26
C ILE A 16 -6.58 3.62 -0.20
N ASN A 17 -7.00 4.66 -0.93
CA ASN A 17 -6.64 4.82 -2.33
C ASN A 17 -5.14 4.97 -2.50
N HIS A 18 -4.50 5.75 -1.64
CA HIS A 18 -3.05 5.95 -1.69
C HIS A 18 -2.31 4.62 -1.47
N VAL A 19 -2.69 3.89 -0.44
CA VAL A 19 -2.06 2.60 -0.13
C VAL A 19 -2.27 1.61 -1.27
N THR A 20 -3.49 1.55 -1.81
CA THR A 20 -3.81 0.63 -2.89
C THR A 20 -2.98 0.95 -4.13
N ASN A 21 -2.94 2.22 -4.53
CA ASN A 21 -2.18 2.63 -5.70
C ASN A 21 -0.69 2.39 -5.53
N SER A 22 -0.15 2.72 -4.36
CA SER A 22 1.26 2.49 -4.07
C SER A 22 1.59 1.00 -4.10
N SER A 23 0.71 0.16 -3.55
CA SER A 23 0.91 -1.28 -3.55
C SER A 23 0.89 -1.85 -4.96
N HIS A 24 -0.03 -1.40 -5.81
CA HIS A 24 -0.09 -1.83 -7.20
C HIS A 24 1.20 -1.47 -7.94
N ASP A 25 1.68 -0.25 -7.78
CA ASP A 25 2.91 0.20 -8.42
C ASP A 25 4.10 -0.65 -7.97
N LEU A 26 4.19 -0.91 -6.66
CA LEU A 26 5.28 -1.71 -6.11
C LEU A 26 5.22 -3.15 -6.57
N VAL A 27 4.02 -3.72 -6.68
CA VAL A 27 3.86 -5.09 -7.16
C VAL A 27 4.27 -5.17 -8.64
N ASP A 28 3.89 -4.18 -9.44
CA ASP A 28 4.30 -4.13 -10.84
C ASP A 28 5.81 -4.02 -10.96
N ASP A 29 6.43 -3.17 -10.15
CA ASP A 29 7.89 -3.04 -10.14
C ASP A 29 8.55 -4.35 -9.72
N LEU A 30 8.00 -5.01 -8.71
CA LEU A 30 8.54 -6.30 -8.27
C LEU A 30 8.47 -7.34 -9.38
N TYR A 31 7.35 -7.40 -10.09
CA TYR A 31 7.20 -8.31 -11.21
C TYR A 31 8.28 -8.07 -12.26
N GLU A 32 8.48 -6.81 -12.64
CA GLU A 32 9.50 -6.45 -13.62
C GLU A 32 10.90 -6.81 -13.13
N ASN A 33 11.20 -6.51 -11.85
CA ASN A 33 12.50 -6.83 -11.28
C ASN A 33 12.78 -8.34 -11.35
N LEU A 34 11.75 -9.14 -11.01
CA LEU A 34 11.90 -10.60 -11.03
C LEU A 34 12.06 -11.12 -12.45
N MET A 35 11.33 -10.55 -13.40
CA MET A 35 11.46 -10.94 -14.81
C MET A 35 12.83 -10.60 -15.38
N GLU A 36 13.42 -9.51 -14.93
CA GLU A 36 14.76 -9.09 -15.34
C GLU A 36 15.85 -9.80 -14.54
N ARG A 37 15.47 -10.61 -13.55
CA ARG A 37 16.38 -11.30 -12.65
C ARG A 37 17.25 -10.32 -11.85
N ASP A 38 16.71 -9.13 -11.60
CA ASP A 38 17.38 -8.13 -10.78
C ASP A 38 16.99 -8.36 -9.32
N ASN A 39 17.65 -9.33 -8.71
CA ASN A 39 17.29 -9.78 -7.37
C ASN A 39 17.51 -8.71 -6.31
N GLU A 40 18.49 -7.86 -6.50
CA GLU A 40 18.80 -6.83 -5.53
C GLU A 40 17.71 -5.76 -5.50
N THR A 41 17.28 -5.29 -6.66
CA THR A 41 16.19 -4.33 -6.76
C THR A 41 14.88 -4.98 -6.34
N ALA A 42 14.67 -6.25 -6.69
CA ALA A 42 13.49 -6.98 -6.26
C ALA A 42 13.40 -7.05 -4.74
N LYS A 43 14.52 -7.27 -4.06
CA LYS A 43 14.57 -7.30 -2.61
C LYS A 43 14.18 -5.95 -2.01
N GLN A 44 14.71 -4.87 -2.58
CA GLN A 44 14.37 -3.52 -2.13
C GLN A 44 12.90 -3.22 -2.34
N THR A 45 12.36 -3.60 -3.48
CA THR A 45 10.94 -3.40 -3.78
C THR A 45 10.07 -4.19 -2.81
N ALA A 46 10.44 -5.43 -2.53
CA ALA A 46 9.72 -6.27 -1.57
C ALA A 46 9.74 -5.64 -0.16
N GLN A 47 10.86 -5.05 0.23
CA GLN A 47 10.95 -4.37 1.51
C GLN A 47 10.02 -3.17 1.58
N LYS A 48 9.89 -2.43 0.50
CA LYS A 48 8.94 -1.31 0.43
C LYS A 48 7.50 -1.78 0.55
N ILE A 49 7.18 -2.89 -0.09
CA ILE A 49 5.84 -3.49 0.02
C ILE A 49 5.57 -3.87 1.48
N CYS A 50 6.53 -4.50 2.13
CA CYS A 50 6.38 -4.84 3.54
C CYS A 50 6.17 -3.62 4.42
N GLN A 51 6.86 -2.53 4.12
CA GLN A 51 6.71 -1.29 4.87
C GLN A 51 5.31 -0.71 4.69
N VAL A 52 4.81 -0.68 3.46
CA VAL A 52 3.47 -0.18 3.18
C VAL A 52 2.41 -1.02 3.90
N MET A 53 2.57 -2.34 3.85
CA MET A 53 1.64 -3.24 4.54
C MET A 53 1.70 -3.06 6.05
N SER A 54 2.90 -2.86 6.59
CA SER A 54 3.08 -2.63 8.02
C SER A 54 2.38 -1.35 8.47
N GLU A 55 2.51 -0.30 7.69
CA GLU A 55 1.82 0.97 7.97
C GLU A 55 0.30 0.80 7.93
N LEU A 56 -0.18 0.03 6.97
CA LEU A 56 -1.60 -0.25 6.87
C LEU A 56 -2.11 -1.02 8.09
N ILE A 57 -1.38 -2.04 8.50
CA ILE A 57 -1.74 -2.83 9.68
C ILE A 57 -1.80 -1.93 10.91
N GLN A 58 -0.82 -1.06 11.07
CA GLN A 58 -0.77 -0.15 12.21
C GLN A 58 -1.94 0.83 12.20
N SER A 59 -2.27 1.33 11.03
CA SER A 59 -3.41 2.22 10.85
C SER A 59 -4.73 1.55 11.24
N LEU A 60 -4.90 0.30 10.83
CA LEU A 60 -6.11 -0.45 11.16
C LEU A 60 -6.17 -0.80 12.64
N THR A 61 -5.04 -1.03 13.26
CA THR A 61 -4.97 -1.31 14.68
C THR A 61 -5.33 -0.09 15.52
N ASP A 62 -4.91 1.08 15.07
CA ASP A 62 -5.18 2.33 15.79
C ASP A 62 -6.66 2.70 15.77
N ASP A 63 -7.40 2.23 14.78
CA ASP A 63 -8.83 2.49 14.65
C ASP A 63 -9.69 1.64 15.60
N ILE A 64 -9.10 0.67 16.24
CA ILE A 64 -9.81 -0.16 17.20
C ILE A 64 -9.66 0.39 18.65
#